data_f054ba34a9d82d3eef6dfb454567d26a
#
_entry.id   f054ba34a9d82d3eef6dfb454567d26a
#
_cell.length_a   1.000
_cell.length_b   1.000
_cell.length_c   1.000
_cell.angle_alpha   90.00
_cell.angle_beta   90.00
_cell.angle_gamma   90.00
#
_symmetry.space_group_name_H-M   'P 1'
#
loop_
_entity.id
_entity.type
_entity.pdbx_description
1 polymer ?
#
loop_
_entity_poly.entity_id
_entity_poly.type
_entity_poly.pdbx_seq_one_letter_code
_entity_poly.pdbx_strand_id
1 'polypeptide(L)'
;MPPDTLTSTQNLQQEKDRFEALFQYASMGIVVAGKGGDILLVNNFLITQFGYSSASELVGQKIEKLIPSRYHGKHTHYRDNYNNNPHPRPMGIGKDLFAVKKDGTEFPVEVSLSNYTMDNESYTIGFINDISIRKGFETEVQRQQMQLAETNKRIEQMNDELEEKVELRTKQLKETLAELEVSKDELTKALSKEKELSDLKSRFVSMASHEFRTPLSTILSSASLVAKYTQSDEQERRDK
;
A
#
# COMPACT_ATOMS: atom_id res chain seq x y z
N MET A 1 -78.27 -17.07 0.79
CA MET A 1 -77.07 -16.43 0.26
C MET A 1 -75.94 -17.43 0.39
N PRO A 2 -75.22 -17.83 -0.64
CA PRO A 2 -74.10 -18.76 -0.54
C PRO A 2 -72.91 -18.09 0.17
N PRO A 3 -72.23 -18.75 1.13
CA PRO A 3 -71.07 -18.20 1.88
C PRO A 3 -69.83 -18.05 1.06
N ASP A 4 -69.79 -18.54 -0.18
CA ASP A 4 -68.56 -18.61 -0.98
C ASP A 4 -68.16 -17.31 -1.70
N THR A 5 -69.02 -16.37 -1.93
CA THR A 5 -68.74 -15.12 -2.68
C THR A 5 -68.07 -14.08 -1.85
N LEU A 6 -68.35 -13.97 -0.56
CA LEU A 6 -67.65 -13.03 0.36
C LEU A 6 -66.21 -13.47 0.65
N THR A 7 -65.97 -14.78 0.79
CA THR A 7 -64.67 -15.38 1.00
C THR A 7 -63.76 -15.20 -0.24
N SER A 8 -64.31 -15.35 -1.44
CA SER A 8 -63.59 -15.19 -2.71
C SER A 8 -63.10 -13.72 -2.92
N THR A 9 -63.96 -12.75 -2.62
CA THR A 9 -63.65 -11.32 -2.75
C THR A 9 -62.58 -10.89 -1.73
N GLN A 10 -62.65 -11.40 -0.50
CA GLN A 10 -61.64 -11.13 0.54
C GLN A 10 -60.29 -11.74 0.19
N ASN A 11 -60.24 -12.95 -0.34
CA ASN A 11 -59.04 -13.60 -0.80
C ASN A 11 -58.40 -12.81 -1.96
N LEU A 12 -59.14 -12.37 -2.94
CA LEU A 12 -58.67 -11.57 -4.05
C LEU A 12 -58.07 -10.23 -3.57
N GLN A 13 -58.72 -9.58 -2.63
CA GLN A 13 -58.20 -8.34 -2.05
C GLN A 13 -56.89 -8.58 -1.29
N GLN A 14 -56.80 -9.65 -0.49
CA GLN A 14 -55.53 -9.99 0.20
C GLN A 14 -54.38 -10.30 -0.78
N GLU A 15 -54.64 -10.99 -1.86
CA GLU A 15 -53.63 -11.27 -2.87
C GLU A 15 -53.18 -10.01 -3.59
N LYS A 16 -54.10 -9.10 -3.91
CA LYS A 16 -53.79 -7.78 -4.46
C LYS A 16 -52.92 -6.97 -3.51
N ASP A 17 -53.30 -6.89 -2.23
CA ASP A 17 -52.54 -6.14 -1.21
C ASP A 17 -51.13 -6.71 -1.02
N ARG A 18 -50.98 -8.04 -1.05
CA ARG A 18 -49.67 -8.72 -1.01
C ARG A 18 -48.79 -8.39 -2.23
N PHE A 19 -49.40 -8.47 -3.41
CA PHE A 19 -48.69 -8.11 -4.63
C PHE A 19 -48.25 -6.65 -4.60
N GLU A 20 -49.13 -5.75 -4.23
CA GLU A 20 -48.85 -4.33 -4.12
C GLU A 20 -47.71 -4.06 -3.11
N ALA A 21 -47.75 -4.72 -1.95
CA ALA A 21 -46.70 -4.62 -0.97
C ALA A 21 -45.34 -5.12 -1.53
N LEU A 22 -45.30 -6.30 -2.11
CA LEU A 22 -44.08 -6.86 -2.70
C LEU A 22 -43.49 -5.97 -3.82
N PHE A 23 -44.37 -5.40 -4.65
CA PHE A 23 -44.00 -4.53 -5.74
C PHE A 23 -43.48 -3.17 -5.25
N GLN A 24 -44.23 -2.52 -4.35
CA GLN A 24 -43.90 -1.16 -3.90
C GLN A 24 -42.71 -1.10 -2.92
N TYR A 25 -42.50 -2.14 -2.10
CA TYR A 25 -41.42 -2.20 -1.11
C TYR A 25 -40.19 -2.99 -1.57
N ALA A 26 -40.13 -3.41 -2.84
CA ALA A 26 -38.94 -4.02 -3.40
C ALA A 26 -37.74 -3.06 -3.32
N SER A 27 -36.57 -3.57 -2.94
CA SER A 27 -35.31 -2.80 -2.81
C SER A 27 -34.60 -2.57 -4.16
N MET A 28 -35.28 -2.66 -5.26
CA MET A 28 -34.78 -2.40 -6.63
C MET A 28 -35.87 -1.75 -7.47
N GLY A 29 -35.47 -1.03 -8.51
CA GLY A 29 -36.37 -0.44 -9.46
C GLY A 29 -37.09 -1.51 -10.28
N ILE A 30 -38.42 -1.46 -10.29
CA ILE A 30 -39.25 -2.36 -11.11
C ILE A 30 -40.12 -1.53 -12.05
N VAL A 31 -40.09 -1.86 -13.33
CA VAL A 31 -40.91 -1.26 -14.37
C VAL A 31 -41.61 -2.38 -15.14
N VAL A 32 -42.91 -2.21 -15.43
CA VAL A 32 -43.65 -3.06 -16.32
C VAL A 32 -43.98 -2.25 -17.57
N ALA A 33 -43.64 -2.79 -18.72
CA ALA A 33 -43.91 -2.17 -20.01
C ALA A 33 -44.73 -3.12 -20.93
N GLY A 34 -45.58 -2.52 -21.71
CA GLY A 34 -46.32 -3.23 -22.78
C GLY A 34 -45.42 -3.45 -24.01
N LYS A 35 -45.93 -4.20 -24.97
CA LYS A 35 -45.24 -4.58 -26.22
C LYS A 35 -44.66 -3.38 -26.98
N GLY A 36 -45.33 -2.23 -26.97
CA GLY A 36 -44.89 -0.99 -27.60
C GLY A 36 -43.84 -0.21 -26.80
N GLY A 37 -43.44 -0.68 -25.61
CA GLY A 37 -42.56 0.00 -24.71
C GLY A 37 -43.21 1.08 -23.85
N ASP A 38 -44.54 1.13 -23.83
CA ASP A 38 -45.29 2.04 -22.97
C ASP A 38 -45.20 1.55 -21.52
N ILE A 39 -44.78 2.42 -20.61
CA ILE A 39 -44.67 2.13 -19.18
C ILE A 39 -46.08 2.00 -18.60
N LEU A 40 -46.39 0.87 -18.00
CA LEU A 40 -47.70 0.56 -17.39
C LEU A 40 -47.64 0.67 -15.88
N LEU A 41 -46.60 0.16 -15.26
CA LEU A 41 -46.40 0.20 -13.81
C LEU A 41 -44.93 0.52 -13.47
N VAL A 42 -44.74 1.24 -12.38
CA VAL A 42 -43.44 1.49 -11.76
C VAL A 42 -43.58 1.44 -10.24
N ASN A 43 -42.62 0.90 -9.55
CA ASN A 43 -42.63 0.87 -8.10
C ASN A 43 -42.01 2.13 -7.47
N ASN A 44 -42.21 2.33 -6.18
CA ASN A 44 -41.74 3.49 -5.44
C ASN A 44 -40.23 3.62 -5.47
N PHE A 45 -39.49 2.50 -5.44
CA PHE A 45 -38.04 2.49 -5.50
C PHE A 45 -37.52 3.10 -6.83
N LEU A 46 -38.10 2.70 -7.96
CA LEU A 46 -37.77 3.24 -9.27
C LEU A 46 -38.04 4.75 -9.35
N ILE A 47 -39.20 5.20 -8.86
CA ILE A 47 -39.57 6.62 -8.84
C ILE A 47 -38.49 7.42 -8.12
N THR A 48 -38.10 6.99 -6.91
CA THR A 48 -37.08 7.65 -6.08
C THR A 48 -35.70 7.59 -6.75
N GLN A 49 -35.30 6.42 -7.24
CA GLN A 49 -34.00 6.19 -7.88
C GLN A 49 -33.79 7.10 -9.10
N PHE A 50 -34.83 7.31 -9.89
CA PHE A 50 -34.80 8.15 -11.08
C PHE A 50 -35.14 9.62 -10.83
N GLY A 51 -35.45 10.01 -9.60
CA GLY A 51 -35.72 11.40 -9.21
C GLY A 51 -37.07 11.93 -9.70
N TYR A 52 -38.06 11.05 -9.92
CA TYR A 52 -39.43 11.45 -10.21
C TYR A 52 -40.24 11.64 -8.92
N SER A 53 -41.31 12.44 -8.97
CA SER A 53 -42.14 12.72 -7.81
C SER A 53 -43.33 11.73 -7.68
N SER A 54 -43.74 11.14 -8.78
CA SER A 54 -44.87 10.19 -8.79
C SER A 54 -44.83 9.26 -10.00
N ALA A 55 -45.52 8.13 -9.92
CA ALA A 55 -45.70 7.18 -11.02
C ALA A 55 -46.34 7.82 -12.26
N SER A 56 -47.23 8.81 -12.08
CA SER A 56 -47.98 9.47 -13.17
C SER A 56 -47.06 10.22 -14.16
N GLU A 57 -45.82 10.56 -13.75
CA GLU A 57 -44.86 11.19 -14.64
C GLU A 57 -44.21 10.19 -15.63
N LEU A 58 -44.34 8.90 -15.33
CA LEU A 58 -43.71 7.80 -16.09
C LEU A 58 -44.76 6.93 -16.79
N VAL A 59 -45.84 6.63 -16.12
CA VAL A 59 -46.90 5.79 -16.69
C VAL A 59 -47.47 6.42 -17.96
N GLY A 60 -47.62 5.61 -19.02
CA GLY A 60 -47.99 6.05 -20.37
C GLY A 60 -46.88 6.64 -21.19
N GLN A 61 -45.67 6.86 -20.63
CA GLN A 61 -44.46 7.29 -21.37
C GLN A 61 -43.74 6.07 -21.94
N LYS A 62 -42.90 6.28 -22.95
CA LYS A 62 -42.02 5.24 -23.46
C LYS A 62 -40.89 4.93 -22.50
N ILE A 63 -40.49 3.66 -22.38
CA ILE A 63 -39.39 3.19 -21.54
C ILE A 63 -38.05 3.90 -21.90
N GLU A 64 -37.90 4.35 -23.13
CA GLU A 64 -36.77 5.10 -23.61
C GLU A 64 -36.55 6.41 -22.83
N LYS A 65 -37.56 6.94 -22.13
CA LYS A 65 -37.44 8.10 -21.23
C LYS A 65 -36.47 7.85 -20.07
N LEU A 66 -36.24 6.60 -19.69
CA LEU A 66 -35.30 6.18 -18.63
C LEU A 66 -33.92 5.85 -19.18
N ILE A 67 -33.71 6.00 -20.50
CA ILE A 67 -32.50 5.58 -21.20
C ILE A 67 -31.85 6.80 -21.83
N PRO A 68 -30.51 6.96 -21.76
CA PRO A 68 -29.83 8.06 -22.45
C PRO A 68 -30.16 8.10 -23.95
N SER A 69 -30.41 9.30 -24.48
CA SER A 69 -30.90 9.52 -25.84
C SER A 69 -30.04 8.88 -26.93
N ARG A 70 -28.73 8.81 -26.71
CA ARG A 70 -27.76 8.14 -27.63
C ARG A 70 -28.04 6.65 -27.84
N TYR A 71 -28.81 6.03 -26.99
CA TYR A 71 -29.16 4.60 -27.08
C TYR A 71 -30.58 4.34 -27.59
N HIS A 72 -31.44 5.35 -27.75
CA HIS A 72 -32.86 5.18 -28.08
C HIS A 72 -33.07 4.33 -29.35
N GLY A 73 -32.40 4.65 -30.46
CA GLY A 73 -32.57 3.90 -31.70
C GLY A 73 -32.17 2.42 -31.59
N LYS A 74 -31.05 2.14 -30.88
CA LYS A 74 -30.59 0.78 -30.65
C LYS A 74 -31.51 0.04 -29.69
N HIS A 75 -31.99 0.73 -28.64
CA HIS A 75 -32.87 0.15 -27.65
C HIS A 75 -34.22 -0.27 -28.27
N THR A 76 -34.80 0.56 -29.11
CA THR A 76 -36.04 0.21 -29.81
C THR A 76 -35.91 -1.09 -30.61
N HIS A 77 -34.82 -1.22 -31.36
CA HIS A 77 -34.52 -2.45 -32.09
C HIS A 77 -34.33 -3.68 -31.18
N TYR A 78 -33.59 -3.53 -30.05
CA TYR A 78 -33.42 -4.63 -29.08
C TYR A 78 -34.71 -5.01 -28.38
N ARG A 79 -35.57 -4.04 -28.06
CA ARG A 79 -36.89 -4.26 -27.49
C ARG A 79 -37.78 -5.07 -28.45
N ASP A 80 -37.83 -4.68 -29.72
CA ASP A 80 -38.65 -5.35 -30.73
C ASP A 80 -38.16 -6.77 -30.97
N ASN A 81 -36.87 -7.01 -30.99
CA ASN A 81 -36.30 -8.35 -31.06
C ASN A 81 -36.58 -9.18 -29.81
N TYR A 82 -36.58 -8.59 -28.63
CA TYR A 82 -36.90 -9.26 -27.38
C TYR A 82 -38.40 -9.68 -27.35
N ASN A 83 -39.28 -8.81 -27.81
CA ASN A 83 -40.73 -9.09 -27.88
C ASN A 83 -41.07 -10.24 -28.83
N ASN A 84 -40.25 -10.52 -29.83
CA ASN A 84 -40.42 -11.64 -30.75
C ASN A 84 -40.03 -13.00 -30.15
N ASN A 85 -39.13 -13.01 -29.17
CA ASN A 85 -38.68 -14.22 -28.46
C ASN A 85 -38.40 -13.89 -26.99
N PRO A 86 -39.43 -13.57 -26.18
CA PRO A 86 -39.22 -13.15 -24.81
C PRO A 86 -38.76 -14.31 -23.93
N HIS A 87 -37.72 -14.09 -23.17
CA HIS A 87 -37.20 -15.03 -22.16
C HIS A 87 -36.50 -14.27 -21.04
N PRO A 88 -36.54 -14.76 -19.80
CA PRO A 88 -35.80 -14.15 -18.70
C PRO A 88 -34.28 -14.10 -18.98
N ARG A 89 -33.69 -12.90 -18.90
CA ARG A 89 -32.25 -12.73 -19.11
C ARG A 89 -31.73 -11.47 -18.45
N PRO A 90 -30.45 -11.45 -17.99
CA PRO A 90 -29.77 -10.22 -17.74
C PRO A 90 -29.51 -9.48 -19.04
N MET A 91 -29.59 -8.13 -19.02
CA MET A 91 -29.24 -7.29 -20.15
C MET A 91 -27.76 -6.90 -20.08
N GLY A 92 -27.18 -6.67 -21.27
CA GLY A 92 -25.88 -6.02 -21.37
C GLY A 92 -24.72 -6.86 -20.86
N ILE A 93 -24.76 -8.19 -20.96
CA ILE A 93 -23.63 -9.06 -20.57
C ILE A 93 -22.34 -8.54 -21.24
N GLY A 94 -21.35 -8.14 -20.41
CA GLY A 94 -20.10 -7.59 -20.89
C GLY A 94 -20.15 -6.15 -21.42
N LYS A 95 -21.28 -5.43 -21.22
CA LYS A 95 -21.44 -4.01 -21.60
C LYS A 95 -21.96 -3.20 -20.44
N ASP A 96 -21.40 -2.01 -20.25
CA ASP A 96 -21.93 -1.07 -19.28
C ASP A 96 -23.26 -0.48 -19.78
N LEU A 97 -24.31 -0.66 -19.00
CA LEU A 97 -25.61 -0.04 -19.26
C LEU A 97 -25.73 1.24 -18.43
N PHE A 98 -26.37 2.24 -19.00
CA PHE A 98 -26.64 3.51 -18.33
C PHE A 98 -28.12 3.83 -18.38
N ALA A 99 -28.66 4.35 -17.30
CA ALA A 99 -29.97 4.97 -17.21
C ALA A 99 -29.81 6.49 -17.04
N VAL A 100 -30.91 7.22 -17.28
CA VAL A 100 -30.94 8.68 -17.13
C VAL A 100 -32.05 9.09 -16.18
N LYS A 101 -31.72 9.90 -15.18
CA LYS A 101 -32.66 10.48 -14.22
C LYS A 101 -33.48 11.63 -14.84
N LYS A 102 -34.51 12.08 -14.16
CA LYS A 102 -35.35 13.22 -14.55
C LYS A 102 -34.56 14.50 -14.79
N ASP A 103 -33.49 14.72 -14.03
CA ASP A 103 -32.61 15.88 -14.15
C ASP A 103 -31.55 15.77 -15.27
N GLY A 104 -31.53 14.66 -16.00
CA GLY A 104 -30.56 14.38 -17.05
C GLY A 104 -29.29 13.69 -16.58
N THR A 105 -29.11 13.45 -15.28
CA THR A 105 -27.94 12.73 -14.74
C THR A 105 -27.97 11.28 -15.19
N GLU A 106 -26.88 10.83 -15.79
CA GLU A 106 -26.70 9.42 -16.15
C GLU A 106 -26.01 8.64 -15.03
N PHE A 107 -26.43 7.41 -14.83
CA PHE A 107 -25.84 6.52 -13.83
C PHE A 107 -25.77 5.07 -14.36
N PRO A 108 -24.78 4.29 -13.95
CA PRO A 108 -24.63 2.92 -14.41
C PRO A 108 -25.67 2.02 -13.73
N VAL A 109 -26.27 1.14 -14.52
CA VAL A 109 -27.30 0.23 -14.07
C VAL A 109 -27.05 -1.20 -14.50
N GLU A 110 -27.52 -2.12 -13.70
CA GLU A 110 -27.71 -3.51 -14.07
C GLU A 110 -29.20 -3.77 -14.29
N VAL A 111 -29.55 -4.36 -15.41
CA VAL A 111 -30.93 -4.60 -15.80
C VAL A 111 -31.16 -6.08 -16.05
N SER A 112 -32.22 -6.62 -15.48
CA SER A 112 -32.72 -7.95 -15.79
C SER A 112 -34.12 -7.86 -16.35
N LEU A 113 -34.40 -8.62 -17.38
CA LEU A 113 -35.70 -8.68 -18.02
C LEU A 113 -36.36 -10.00 -17.71
N SER A 114 -37.69 -9.93 -17.46
CA SER A 114 -38.59 -11.04 -17.45
C SER A 114 -39.84 -10.68 -18.24
N ASN A 115 -40.67 -11.64 -18.56
CA ASN A 115 -41.92 -11.43 -19.29
C ASN A 115 -43.03 -12.27 -18.72
N TYR A 116 -44.26 -11.81 -18.90
CA TYR A 116 -45.49 -12.60 -18.66
C TYR A 116 -46.50 -12.26 -19.72
N THR A 117 -47.52 -13.16 -19.88
CA THR A 117 -48.63 -12.97 -20.78
C THR A 117 -49.90 -12.98 -19.99
N MET A 118 -50.77 -12.01 -20.22
CA MET A 118 -52.10 -11.91 -19.64
C MET A 118 -53.09 -11.41 -20.71
N ASP A 119 -54.23 -12.00 -20.81
CA ASP A 119 -55.28 -11.67 -21.79
C ASP A 119 -54.76 -11.63 -23.25
N ASN A 120 -53.87 -12.57 -23.59
CA ASN A 120 -53.24 -12.70 -24.89
C ASN A 120 -52.27 -11.52 -25.26
N GLU A 121 -51.94 -10.66 -24.29
CA GLU A 121 -50.97 -9.58 -24.41
C GLU A 121 -49.69 -9.93 -23.65
N SER A 122 -48.54 -9.55 -24.23
CA SER A 122 -47.20 -9.79 -23.63
C SER A 122 -46.71 -8.54 -22.94
N TYR A 123 -46.24 -8.71 -21.72
CA TYR A 123 -45.68 -7.65 -20.87
C TYR A 123 -44.26 -7.97 -20.52
N THR A 124 -43.40 -6.93 -20.47
CA THR A 124 -42.03 -7.05 -20.04
C THR A 124 -41.84 -6.42 -18.67
N ILE A 125 -41.22 -7.15 -17.76
CA ILE A 125 -40.78 -6.63 -16.45
C ILE A 125 -39.31 -6.34 -16.53
N GLY A 126 -38.91 -5.11 -16.26
CA GLY A 126 -37.54 -4.71 -16.07
C GLY A 126 -37.18 -4.52 -14.59
N PHE A 127 -36.15 -5.21 -14.13
CA PHE A 127 -35.57 -5.02 -12.82
C PHE A 127 -34.30 -4.17 -12.99
N ILE A 128 -34.23 -3.02 -12.33
CA ILE A 128 -33.18 -2.02 -12.52
C ILE A 128 -32.46 -1.76 -11.19
N ASN A 129 -31.19 -2.04 -11.16
CA ASN A 129 -30.34 -1.83 -10.01
C ASN A 129 -29.29 -0.76 -10.32
N ASP A 130 -29.14 0.24 -9.46
CA ASP A 130 -28.07 1.23 -9.53
C ASP A 130 -26.78 0.59 -9.02
N ILE A 131 -25.77 0.58 -9.87
CA ILE A 131 -24.46 0.02 -9.56
C ILE A 131 -23.37 1.08 -9.41
N SER A 132 -23.74 2.36 -9.22
CA SER A 132 -22.80 3.46 -9.09
C SER A 132 -21.78 3.23 -7.96
N ILE A 133 -22.26 2.79 -6.80
CA ILE A 133 -21.42 2.48 -5.64
C ILE A 133 -20.46 1.32 -5.97
N ARG A 134 -20.97 0.23 -6.56
CA ARG A 134 -20.15 -0.92 -6.96
C ARG A 134 -19.06 -0.52 -7.96
N LYS A 135 -19.41 0.24 -9.00
CA LYS A 135 -18.48 0.76 -10.00
C LYS A 135 -17.44 1.70 -9.39
N GLY A 136 -17.83 2.54 -8.44
CA GLY A 136 -16.90 3.37 -7.69
C GLY A 136 -15.86 2.54 -6.93
N PHE A 137 -16.28 1.51 -6.23
CA PHE A 137 -15.36 0.59 -5.54
C PHE A 137 -14.45 -0.17 -6.49
N GLU A 138 -14.99 -0.70 -7.60
CA GLU A 138 -14.20 -1.39 -8.63
C GLU A 138 -13.07 -0.49 -9.17
N THR A 139 -13.40 0.76 -9.48
CA THR A 139 -12.43 1.75 -9.99
C THR A 139 -11.37 2.08 -8.93
N GLU A 140 -11.77 2.26 -7.67
CA GLU A 140 -10.83 2.53 -6.58
C GLU A 140 -9.89 1.34 -6.31
N VAL A 141 -10.42 0.12 -6.32
CA VAL A 141 -9.60 -1.11 -6.18
C VAL A 141 -8.58 -1.21 -7.33
N GLN A 142 -8.98 -0.95 -8.57
CA GLN A 142 -8.07 -0.95 -9.71
C GLN A 142 -6.97 0.12 -9.55
N ARG A 143 -7.34 1.32 -9.09
CA ARG A 143 -6.38 2.40 -8.83
C ARG A 143 -5.36 2.00 -7.77
N GLN A 144 -5.81 1.39 -6.67
CA GLN A 144 -4.94 0.92 -5.60
C GLN A 144 -4.01 -0.21 -6.05
N GLN A 145 -4.51 -1.14 -6.87
CA GLN A 145 -3.69 -2.21 -7.44
C GLN A 145 -2.57 -1.67 -8.33
N MET A 146 -2.87 -0.66 -9.17
CA MET A 146 -1.86 -0.01 -10.01
C MET A 146 -0.78 0.69 -9.16
N GLN A 147 -1.18 1.43 -8.13
CA GLN A 147 -0.24 2.09 -7.21
C GLN A 147 0.63 1.08 -6.46
N LEU A 148 0.04 -0.03 -6.01
CA LEU A 148 0.78 -1.09 -5.32
C LEU A 148 1.81 -1.75 -6.25
N ALA A 149 1.44 -2.03 -7.50
CA ALA A 149 2.35 -2.59 -8.49
C ALA A 149 3.54 -1.66 -8.78
N GLU A 150 3.29 -0.36 -8.92
CA GLU A 150 4.34 0.65 -9.12
C GLU A 150 5.27 0.75 -7.91
N THR A 151 4.68 0.75 -6.69
CA THR A 151 5.45 0.80 -5.44
C THR A 151 6.33 -0.44 -5.29
N ASN A 152 5.79 -1.63 -5.55
CA ASN A 152 6.55 -2.87 -5.49
C ASN A 152 7.73 -2.87 -6.47
N LYS A 153 7.51 -2.43 -7.70
CA LYS A 153 8.59 -2.30 -8.69
C LYS A 153 9.69 -1.34 -8.22
N ARG A 154 9.32 -0.23 -7.58
CA ARG A 154 10.27 0.71 -7.02
C ARG A 154 11.06 0.13 -5.85
N ILE A 155 10.40 -0.65 -4.98
CA ILE A 155 11.06 -1.35 -3.87
C ILE A 155 12.07 -2.38 -4.40
N GLU A 156 11.72 -3.16 -5.42
CA GLU A 156 12.64 -4.11 -6.06
C GLU A 156 13.89 -3.39 -6.59
N GLN A 157 13.72 -2.31 -7.34
CA GLN A 157 14.85 -1.51 -7.84
C GLN A 157 15.73 -0.96 -6.72
N MET A 158 15.12 -0.45 -5.64
CA MET A 158 15.87 0.05 -4.49
C MET A 158 16.62 -1.08 -3.75
N ASN A 159 16.05 -2.26 -3.67
CA ASN A 159 16.71 -3.42 -3.07
C ASN A 159 17.93 -3.85 -3.87
N ASP A 160 17.82 -3.93 -5.20
CA ASP A 160 18.92 -4.27 -6.08
C ASP A 160 20.09 -3.25 -5.93
N GLU A 161 19.77 -1.94 -5.94
CA GLU A 161 20.75 -0.89 -5.71
C GLU A 161 21.40 -0.96 -4.32
N LEU A 162 20.63 -1.34 -3.32
CA LEU A 162 21.11 -1.48 -1.94
C LEU A 162 22.04 -2.68 -1.79
N GLU A 163 21.70 -3.82 -2.40
CA GLU A 163 22.54 -5.02 -2.41
C GLU A 163 23.90 -4.73 -3.06
N GLU A 164 23.92 -4.05 -4.21
CA GLU A 164 25.15 -3.65 -4.87
C GLU A 164 26.02 -2.72 -3.98
N LYS A 165 25.40 -1.74 -3.32
CA LYS A 165 26.10 -0.86 -2.38
C LYS A 165 26.65 -1.61 -1.16
N VAL A 166 25.90 -2.55 -0.63
CA VAL A 166 26.34 -3.38 0.51
C VAL A 166 27.52 -4.25 0.12
N GLU A 167 27.50 -4.86 -1.06
CA GLU A 167 28.62 -5.66 -1.57
C GLU A 167 29.89 -4.82 -1.74
N LEU A 168 29.76 -3.67 -2.39
CA LEU A 168 30.88 -2.74 -2.59
C LEU A 168 31.47 -2.26 -1.25
N ARG A 169 30.61 -1.85 -0.31
CA ARG A 169 31.06 -1.40 1.02
C ARG A 169 31.73 -2.52 1.82
N THR A 170 31.19 -3.72 1.72
CA THR A 170 31.76 -4.89 2.39
C THR A 170 33.17 -5.22 1.86
N LYS A 171 33.36 -5.11 0.54
CA LYS A 171 34.67 -5.28 -0.09
C LYS A 171 35.65 -4.20 0.39
N GLN A 172 35.29 -2.92 0.33
CA GLN A 172 36.13 -1.81 0.81
C GLN A 172 36.53 -1.97 2.28
N LEU A 173 35.57 -2.38 3.12
CA LEU A 173 35.83 -2.59 4.54
C LEU A 173 36.86 -3.71 4.78
N LYS A 174 36.75 -4.82 4.04
CA LYS A 174 37.71 -5.92 4.12
C LYS A 174 39.11 -5.48 3.71
N GLU A 175 39.21 -4.71 2.63
CA GLU A 175 40.49 -4.14 2.16
C GLU A 175 41.12 -3.22 3.23
N THR A 176 40.33 -2.30 3.78
CA THR A 176 40.81 -1.38 4.85
C THR A 176 41.21 -2.12 6.12
N LEU A 177 40.49 -3.16 6.51
CA LEU A 177 40.85 -3.99 7.66
C LEU A 177 42.17 -4.72 7.45
N ALA A 178 42.44 -5.24 6.26
CA ALA A 178 43.70 -5.89 5.93
C ALA A 178 44.89 -4.89 5.98
N GLU A 179 44.74 -3.69 5.44
CA GLU A 179 45.71 -2.62 5.51
C GLU A 179 46.01 -2.19 6.97
N LEU A 180 44.96 -2.05 7.78
CA LEU A 180 45.08 -1.70 9.20
C LEU A 180 45.81 -2.78 9.99
N GLU A 181 45.59 -4.05 9.70
CA GLU A 181 46.25 -5.19 10.35
C GLU A 181 47.78 -5.19 10.05
N VAL A 182 48.13 -4.96 8.80
CA VAL A 182 49.57 -4.80 8.40
C VAL A 182 50.23 -3.60 9.12
N SER A 183 49.58 -2.45 9.11
CA SER A 183 50.08 -1.25 9.79
C SER A 183 50.23 -1.43 11.29
N LYS A 184 49.27 -2.12 11.93
CA LYS A 184 49.36 -2.47 13.36
C LYS A 184 50.56 -3.36 13.66
N ASP A 185 50.85 -4.36 12.83
CA ASP A 185 51.99 -5.25 12.99
C ASP A 185 53.33 -4.53 12.83
N GLU A 186 53.43 -3.63 11.84
CA GLU A 186 54.62 -2.79 11.65
C GLU A 186 54.83 -1.87 12.84
N LEU A 187 53.82 -1.20 13.35
CA LEU A 187 53.89 -0.34 14.52
C LEU A 187 54.30 -1.12 15.77
N THR A 188 53.77 -2.33 15.95
CA THR A 188 54.11 -3.21 17.07
C THR A 188 55.61 -3.59 17.05
N LYS A 189 56.16 -3.92 15.84
CA LYS A 189 57.58 -4.22 15.65
C LYS A 189 58.45 -2.99 15.90
N ALA A 190 58.05 -1.80 15.46
CA ALA A 190 58.76 -0.56 15.69
C ALA A 190 58.81 -0.21 17.18
N LEU A 191 57.70 -0.34 17.90
CA LEU A 191 57.59 -0.12 19.33
C LEU A 191 58.49 -1.09 20.14
N SER A 192 58.56 -2.35 19.74
CA SER A 192 59.43 -3.34 20.38
C SER A 192 60.91 -2.95 20.23
N LYS A 193 61.35 -2.54 19.01
CA LYS A 193 62.72 -2.07 18.77
C LYS A 193 63.04 -0.81 19.56
N GLU A 194 62.14 0.16 19.63
CA GLU A 194 62.35 1.39 20.41
C GLU A 194 62.49 1.08 21.90
N LYS A 195 61.73 0.15 22.43
CA LYS A 195 61.84 -0.30 23.82
C LYS A 195 63.17 -0.96 24.09
N GLU A 196 63.63 -1.87 23.20
CA GLU A 196 64.97 -2.49 23.32
C GLU A 196 66.10 -1.45 23.32
N LEU A 197 66.04 -0.48 22.43
CA LEU A 197 67.06 0.64 22.36
C LEU A 197 67.00 1.50 23.64
N SER A 198 65.84 1.81 24.16
CA SER A 198 65.62 2.56 25.38
C SER A 198 66.24 1.83 26.59
N ASP A 199 65.97 0.50 26.69
CA ASP A 199 66.56 -0.34 27.73
C ASP A 199 68.06 -0.44 27.64
N LEU A 200 68.60 -0.61 26.43
CA LEU A 200 70.06 -0.57 26.18
C LEU A 200 70.71 0.78 26.59
N LYS A 201 70.08 1.89 26.19
CA LYS A 201 70.53 3.26 26.56
C LYS A 201 70.50 3.43 28.09
N SER A 202 69.46 2.99 28.76
CA SER A 202 69.39 3.07 30.24
C SER A 202 70.47 2.25 30.94
N ARG A 203 70.69 1.01 30.45
CA ARG A 203 71.78 0.16 30.96
C ARG A 203 73.18 0.78 30.72
N PHE A 204 73.38 1.30 29.51
CA PHE A 204 74.70 1.98 29.19
C PHE A 204 74.94 3.18 30.09
N VAL A 205 73.96 4.09 30.26
CA VAL A 205 74.09 5.25 31.16
C VAL A 205 74.32 4.82 32.60
N SER A 206 73.66 3.81 33.09
CA SER A 206 73.85 3.29 34.46
C SER A 206 75.27 2.72 34.64
N MET A 207 75.71 1.88 33.71
CA MET A 207 77.01 1.25 33.73
C MET A 207 78.18 2.30 33.61
N ALA A 208 78.09 3.22 32.67
CA ALA A 208 78.99 4.31 32.50
C ALA A 208 79.13 5.18 33.77
N SER A 209 78.03 5.54 34.39
CA SER A 209 77.92 6.29 35.63
C SER A 209 78.68 5.55 36.79
N HIS A 210 78.47 4.22 36.87
CA HIS A 210 79.17 3.43 37.87
C HIS A 210 80.67 3.35 37.62
N GLU A 211 81.10 3.07 36.39
CA GLU A 211 82.47 2.96 36.00
C GLU A 211 83.26 4.31 36.13
N PHE A 212 82.60 5.45 35.97
CA PHE A 212 83.20 6.77 36.21
C PHE A 212 83.19 7.15 37.69
N ARG A 213 82.21 6.73 38.48
CA ARG A 213 82.07 7.07 39.92
C ARG A 213 83.24 6.46 40.73
N THR A 214 83.65 5.23 40.41
CA THR A 214 84.71 4.52 41.12
C THR A 214 86.08 5.25 41.04
N PRO A 215 86.65 5.57 39.87
CA PRO A 215 87.89 6.29 39.76
C PRO A 215 87.83 7.74 40.28
N LEU A 216 86.70 8.43 40.06
CA LEU A 216 86.46 9.77 40.59
C LEU A 216 86.47 9.78 42.13
N SER A 217 85.80 8.79 42.74
CA SER A 217 85.79 8.62 44.20
C SER A 217 87.14 8.34 44.74
N THR A 218 87.96 7.55 44.02
CA THR A 218 89.37 7.28 44.38
C THR A 218 90.24 8.54 44.29
N ILE A 219 90.12 9.31 43.22
CA ILE A 219 90.79 10.57 43.05
C ILE A 219 90.37 11.57 44.14
N LEU A 220 89.12 11.71 44.39
CA LEU A 220 88.53 12.61 45.42
C LEU A 220 89.08 12.25 46.81
N SER A 221 89.06 10.94 47.13
CA SER A 221 89.57 10.42 48.38
C SER A 221 91.05 10.70 48.52
N SER A 222 91.88 10.46 47.43
CA SER A 222 93.28 10.75 47.41
C SER A 222 93.58 12.26 47.54
N ALA A 223 92.81 13.09 46.85
CA ALA A 223 92.91 14.55 46.95
C ALA A 223 92.55 15.05 48.35
N SER A 224 91.54 14.48 48.96
CA SER A 224 91.15 14.80 50.34
C SER A 224 92.21 14.39 51.34
N LEU A 225 92.87 13.24 51.13
CA LEU A 225 94.00 12.82 51.95
C LEU A 225 95.17 13.81 51.80
N VAL A 226 95.53 14.16 50.59
CA VAL A 226 96.59 15.15 50.32
C VAL A 226 96.23 16.48 50.97
N ALA A 227 95.03 16.97 50.86
CA ALA A 227 94.55 18.19 51.50
C ALA A 227 94.64 18.13 53.04
N LYS A 228 94.33 16.99 53.61
CA LYS A 228 94.39 16.78 55.06
C LYS A 228 95.86 16.79 55.59
N TYR A 229 96.81 16.30 54.79
CA TYR A 229 98.23 16.26 55.16
C TYR A 229 99.04 17.50 54.76
N THR A 230 98.40 18.56 54.33
CA THR A 230 99.07 19.86 54.01
C THR A 230 99.18 20.79 55.21
N GLN A 231 98.62 20.44 56.37
CA GLN A 231 98.91 21.18 57.60
C GLN A 231 100.24 20.73 58.19
N SER A 232 101.00 21.65 58.66
CA SER A 232 102.48 21.61 58.91
C SER A 232 103.05 20.56 59.84
N ASP A 233 102.21 19.78 60.54
CA ASP A 233 102.71 18.76 61.48
C ASP A 233 102.72 17.30 60.99
N GLU A 234 102.38 17.06 59.73
CA GLU A 234 102.29 15.71 59.16
C GLU A 234 103.10 15.57 57.81
N GLN A 235 104.05 16.39 57.57
CA GLN A 235 104.88 16.35 56.37
C GLN A 235 105.70 15.03 56.27
N GLU A 236 105.99 14.38 57.39
CA GLU A 236 106.73 13.12 57.42
C GLU A 236 105.91 11.91 56.87
N ARG A 237 104.54 12.00 56.76
CA ARG A 237 103.70 10.92 56.20
C ARG A 237 103.46 11.08 54.70
N ARG A 238 103.98 12.15 54.07
CA ARG A 238 103.85 12.39 52.63
C ARG A 238 104.90 11.68 51.78
N ASP A 239 106.00 11.36 52.40
CA ASP A 239 107.21 10.84 51.70
C ASP A 239 107.43 9.33 51.88
N LYS A 240 106.43 8.64 52.40
CA LYS A 240 106.32 7.18 52.48
C LYS A 240 105.20 6.72 51.59
#